data_66bc134c6e5812d2333f7fc79c7760c1
#
_entry.id   66bc134c6e5812d2333f7fc79c7760c1
#
_cell.length_a   1.000
_cell.length_b   1.000
_cell.length_c   1.000
_cell.angle_alpha   90.00
_cell.angle_beta   90.00
_cell.angle_gamma   90.00
#
_symmetry.space_group_name_H-M   'P 1'
#
loop_
_entity.id
_entity.type
_entity.pdbx_description
1 polymer ?
#
loop_
_entity_poly.entity_id
_entity_poly.type
_entity_poly.pdbx_seq_one_letter_code
_entity_poly.pdbx_strand_id
1 'polypeptide(L)'
;MFWDTHMHCNFSGDCGSAPESMIEAAVSKGLCGICFTDHMDYDYPVNPEHPTIFEFDPAEYDSTIHRLQHQYADRLPVLYGIELGLQPHLAARHTKLLQEYFFDFVIGSSHVVHGRDPYYASYYEGRTEAEAYQEYFESILENIKSFQDFDVYGHIDYVVRYGPNKNAFYSYQKYMDIIDEILKQLIGLGKGIEVNTAGFKYGLGHPNPCEDILKRYHELGGEIVTLGADAHQPEHVAYDFDKLPQILNACGFSYYTVFKNRKAEFVSIK
;
A
#
# COMPACT_ATOMS: atom_id res chain seq x y z
N MET A 1 -6.78 3.71 -19.37
CA MET A 1 -5.41 3.28 -18.99
C MET A 1 -5.08 3.90 -17.66
N PHE A 2 -4.49 3.13 -16.74
CA PHE A 2 -4.22 3.53 -15.36
C PHE A 2 -2.72 3.59 -15.08
N TRP A 3 -2.36 4.21 -13.98
CA TRP A 3 -1.09 4.04 -13.31
C TRP A 3 -1.22 2.94 -12.27
N ASP A 4 -0.22 2.07 -12.17
CA ASP A 4 -0.06 1.15 -11.04
C ASP A 4 1.01 1.75 -10.11
N THR A 5 0.57 2.25 -8.96
CA THR A 5 1.45 3.01 -8.06
C THR A 5 1.89 2.22 -6.83
N HIS A 6 1.65 0.89 -6.82
CA HIS A 6 2.13 0.01 -5.77
C HIS A 6 2.61 -1.32 -6.36
N MET A 7 3.90 -1.47 -6.49
CA MET A 7 4.54 -2.70 -6.92
C MET A 7 5.96 -2.83 -6.38
N HIS A 8 6.42 -4.06 -6.34
CA HIS A 8 7.70 -4.46 -5.79
C HIS A 8 8.61 -5.06 -6.86
N CYS A 9 9.91 -5.08 -6.56
CA CYS A 9 10.91 -5.79 -7.32
C CYS A 9 11.88 -6.50 -6.35
N ASN A 10 13.00 -6.99 -6.87
CA ASN A 10 13.97 -7.75 -6.06
C ASN A 10 14.69 -6.93 -4.96
N PHE A 11 14.32 -5.68 -4.72
CA PHE A 11 14.68 -4.93 -3.52
C PHE A 11 13.80 -5.31 -2.32
N SER A 12 12.55 -5.73 -2.54
CA SER A 12 11.69 -6.29 -1.49
C SER A 12 12.06 -7.75 -1.22
N GLY A 13 12.25 -8.11 0.05
CA GLY A 13 12.73 -9.43 0.44
C GLY A 13 11.86 -10.61 0.05
N ASP A 14 10.60 -10.37 -0.28
CA ASP A 14 9.60 -11.35 -0.72
C ASP A 14 9.33 -11.30 -2.23
N CYS A 15 10.07 -10.48 -2.98
CA CYS A 15 9.97 -10.37 -4.42
C CYS A 15 11.28 -10.75 -5.12
N GLY A 16 11.24 -11.79 -5.97
CA GLY A 16 12.39 -12.21 -6.77
C GLY A 16 12.43 -11.63 -8.19
N SER A 17 11.49 -10.74 -8.54
CA SER A 17 11.33 -10.21 -9.90
C SER A 17 12.29 -9.05 -10.15
N ALA A 18 13.06 -9.10 -11.24
CA ALA A 18 13.86 -7.98 -11.67
C ALA A 18 12.97 -6.77 -12.03
N PRO A 19 13.35 -5.53 -11.68
CA PRO A 19 12.53 -4.36 -11.97
C PRO A 19 12.26 -4.17 -13.46
N GLU A 20 13.19 -4.53 -14.34
CA GLU A 20 12.99 -4.52 -15.80
C GLU A 20 11.83 -5.43 -16.22
N SER A 21 11.68 -6.61 -15.59
CA SER A 21 10.58 -7.53 -15.92
C SER A 21 9.21 -6.97 -15.50
N MET A 22 9.16 -6.25 -14.39
CA MET A 22 7.95 -5.55 -13.92
C MET A 22 7.58 -4.41 -14.88
N ILE A 23 8.57 -3.63 -15.35
CA ILE A 23 8.35 -2.55 -16.32
C ILE A 23 7.85 -3.11 -17.65
N GLU A 24 8.46 -4.19 -18.18
CA GLU A 24 8.02 -4.81 -19.44
C GLU A 24 6.60 -5.36 -19.35
N ALA A 25 6.21 -5.91 -18.21
CA ALA A 25 4.82 -6.32 -17.96
C ALA A 25 3.87 -5.12 -18.00
N ALA A 26 4.24 -4.00 -17.38
CA ALA A 26 3.45 -2.77 -17.38
C ALA A 26 3.31 -2.20 -18.82
N VAL A 27 4.39 -2.18 -19.58
CA VAL A 27 4.39 -1.78 -21.01
C VAL A 27 3.45 -2.68 -21.82
N SER A 28 3.55 -4.00 -21.64
CA SER A 28 2.71 -4.96 -22.37
C SER A 28 1.21 -4.84 -22.05
N LYS A 29 0.89 -4.43 -20.84
CA LYS A 29 -0.48 -4.17 -20.38
C LYS A 29 -0.98 -2.76 -20.75
N GLY A 30 -0.13 -1.91 -21.33
CA GLY A 30 -0.49 -0.57 -21.81
C GLY A 30 -0.79 0.42 -20.66
N LEU A 31 -0.10 0.31 -19.53
CA LEU A 31 -0.25 1.26 -18.43
C LEU A 31 0.23 2.67 -18.82
N CYS A 32 -0.29 3.69 -18.15
CA CYS A 32 0.18 5.07 -18.32
C CYS A 32 1.51 5.35 -17.60
N GLY A 33 1.86 4.54 -16.62
CA GLY A 33 3.07 4.61 -15.83
C GLY A 33 2.98 3.70 -14.61
N ILE A 34 4.08 3.61 -13.89
CA ILE A 34 4.20 2.80 -12.67
C ILE A 34 4.97 3.56 -11.59
N CYS A 35 4.84 3.10 -10.35
CA CYS A 35 5.70 3.50 -9.25
C CYS A 35 6.22 2.25 -8.54
N PHE A 36 7.55 2.09 -8.44
CA PHE A 36 8.12 1.11 -7.53
C PHE A 36 7.98 1.62 -6.10
N THR A 37 7.54 0.74 -5.20
CA THR A 37 7.31 1.04 -3.79
C THR A 37 7.79 -0.14 -2.95
N ASP A 38 9.06 -0.49 -3.12
CA ASP A 38 9.67 -1.61 -2.41
C ASP A 38 9.61 -1.41 -0.89
N HIS A 39 9.53 -2.53 -0.15
CA HIS A 39 9.38 -2.55 1.30
C HIS A 39 10.60 -2.00 2.05
N MET A 40 10.34 -1.10 3.00
CA MET A 40 11.29 -0.72 4.03
C MET A 40 10.64 -0.91 5.40
N ASP A 41 10.66 -2.15 5.87
CA ASP A 41 10.06 -2.57 7.14
C ASP A 41 11.16 -2.79 8.18
N TYR A 42 11.59 -1.70 8.79
CA TYR A 42 12.58 -1.75 9.84
C TYR A 42 12.09 -2.56 11.04
N ASP A 43 13.04 -3.25 11.69
CA ASP A 43 12.75 -4.08 12.87
C ASP A 43 11.66 -5.13 12.63
N TYR A 44 11.57 -5.63 11.37
CA TYR A 44 10.67 -6.72 11.04
C TYR A 44 11.02 -7.99 11.84
N PRO A 45 10.04 -8.66 12.47
CA PRO A 45 10.30 -9.82 13.31
C PRO A 45 10.89 -10.98 12.49
N VAL A 46 12.09 -11.41 12.89
CA VAL A 46 12.77 -12.52 12.22
C VAL A 46 12.02 -13.83 12.48
N ASN A 47 11.49 -14.43 11.44
CA ASN A 47 10.99 -15.80 11.50
C ASN A 47 12.13 -16.77 11.13
N PRO A 48 12.59 -17.66 12.05
CA PRO A 48 13.67 -18.60 11.75
C PRO A 48 13.37 -19.57 10.60
N GLU A 49 12.08 -19.85 10.35
CA GLU A 49 11.64 -20.75 9.27
C GLU A 49 11.59 -20.04 7.91
N HIS A 50 11.41 -18.73 7.93
CA HIS A 50 11.33 -17.87 6.74
C HIS A 50 12.09 -16.58 7.00
N PRO A 51 13.43 -16.56 6.94
CA PRO A 51 14.27 -15.40 7.27
C PRO A 51 14.23 -14.36 6.14
N THR A 52 13.10 -13.71 5.94
CA THR A 52 12.95 -12.62 4.98
C THR A 52 13.43 -11.31 5.59
N ILE A 53 14.22 -10.55 4.85
CA ILE A 53 14.69 -9.22 5.23
C ILE A 53 13.94 -8.21 4.37
N PHE A 54 13.20 -7.31 5.02
CA PHE A 54 12.45 -6.24 4.36
C PHE A 54 13.15 -4.88 4.48
N GLU A 55 14.48 -4.90 4.44
CA GLU A 55 15.34 -3.72 4.39
C GLU A 55 16.29 -3.88 3.20
N PHE A 56 16.43 -2.84 2.39
CA PHE A 56 17.39 -2.79 1.27
C PHE A 56 18.39 -1.64 1.47
N ASP A 57 19.44 -1.60 0.64
CA ASP A 57 20.34 -0.45 0.56
C ASP A 57 19.66 0.71 -0.20
N PRO A 58 19.28 1.81 0.47
CA PRO A 58 18.58 2.91 -0.19
C PRO A 58 19.40 3.58 -1.30
N ALA A 59 20.74 3.58 -1.23
CA ALA A 59 21.57 4.18 -2.26
C ALA A 59 21.62 3.33 -3.53
N GLU A 60 21.60 2.01 -3.39
CA GLU A 60 21.50 1.10 -4.53
C GLU A 60 20.11 1.19 -5.18
N TYR A 61 19.05 1.26 -4.37
CA TYR A 61 17.69 1.44 -4.84
C TYR A 61 17.52 2.75 -5.62
N ASP A 62 17.94 3.87 -5.03
CA ASP A 62 17.90 5.20 -5.65
C ASP A 62 18.58 5.19 -7.02
N SER A 63 19.84 4.73 -7.07
CA SER A 63 20.61 4.68 -8.32
C SER A 63 19.97 3.77 -9.37
N THR A 64 19.40 2.64 -8.94
CA THR A 64 18.78 1.68 -9.85
C THR A 64 17.49 2.22 -10.45
N ILE A 65 16.58 2.76 -9.62
CA ILE A 65 15.31 3.28 -10.13
C ILE A 65 15.53 4.51 -11.03
N HIS A 66 16.43 5.42 -10.66
CA HIS A 66 16.76 6.57 -11.51
C HIS A 66 17.36 6.13 -12.86
N ARG A 67 18.23 5.12 -12.89
CA ARG A 67 18.72 4.53 -14.15
C ARG A 67 17.57 4.00 -15.01
N LEU A 68 16.61 3.30 -14.39
CA LEU A 68 15.45 2.75 -15.10
C LEU A 68 14.50 3.86 -15.60
N GLN A 69 14.29 4.93 -14.83
CA GLN A 69 13.55 6.11 -15.29
C GLN A 69 14.13 6.65 -16.59
N HIS A 70 15.46 6.80 -16.70
CA HIS A 70 16.12 7.24 -17.92
C HIS A 70 16.01 6.22 -19.04
N GLN A 71 16.22 4.94 -18.74
CA GLN A 71 16.20 3.86 -19.74
C GLN A 71 14.84 3.70 -20.41
N TYR A 72 13.75 3.91 -19.66
CA TYR A 72 12.39 3.69 -20.14
C TYR A 72 11.61 4.97 -20.44
N ALA A 73 12.26 6.15 -20.37
CA ALA A 73 11.61 7.46 -20.50
C ALA A 73 10.67 7.60 -21.72
N ASP A 74 11.07 7.03 -22.87
CA ASP A 74 10.29 7.08 -24.12
C ASP A 74 9.22 5.98 -24.22
N ARG A 75 9.16 5.05 -23.26
CA ARG A 75 8.27 3.88 -23.31
C ARG A 75 7.22 3.87 -22.21
N LEU A 76 7.61 4.15 -20.99
CA LEU A 76 6.77 4.13 -19.81
C LEU A 76 7.36 5.02 -18.72
N PRO A 77 6.62 6.01 -18.21
CA PRO A 77 7.03 6.73 -17.00
C PRO A 77 7.15 5.80 -15.79
N VAL A 78 8.30 5.82 -15.14
CA VAL A 78 8.60 5.09 -13.92
C VAL A 78 8.78 6.11 -12.79
N LEU A 79 8.08 5.95 -11.68
CA LEU A 79 8.22 6.79 -10.49
C LEU A 79 9.03 6.07 -9.41
N TYR A 80 9.72 6.87 -8.60
CA TYR A 80 10.55 6.43 -7.50
C TYR A 80 9.78 6.58 -6.19
N GLY A 81 9.26 5.48 -5.67
CA GLY A 81 8.49 5.47 -4.43
C GLY A 81 9.06 4.50 -3.41
N ILE A 82 8.38 4.38 -2.29
CA ILE A 82 8.72 3.47 -1.21
C ILE A 82 7.46 3.11 -0.41
N GLU A 83 7.39 1.88 0.07
CA GLU A 83 6.42 1.46 1.08
C GLU A 83 7.12 1.28 2.42
N LEU A 84 6.73 2.10 3.40
CA LEU A 84 7.27 2.11 4.76
C LEU A 84 6.40 1.26 5.68
N GLY A 85 6.97 0.21 6.28
CA GLY A 85 6.34 -0.52 7.38
C GLY A 85 6.37 0.30 8.66
N LEU A 86 5.25 0.92 8.98
CA LEU A 86 5.17 1.86 10.09
C LEU A 86 5.05 1.13 11.43
N GLN A 87 5.86 1.57 12.39
CA GLN A 87 5.74 1.24 13.81
C GLN A 87 6.07 2.51 14.62
N PRO A 88 5.40 2.80 15.74
CA PRO A 88 5.54 4.08 16.43
C PRO A 88 6.99 4.46 16.79
N HIS A 89 7.80 3.48 17.19
CA HIS A 89 9.20 3.70 17.57
C HIS A 89 10.13 4.00 16.40
N LEU A 90 9.71 3.75 15.16
CA LEU A 90 10.53 3.92 13.95
C LEU A 90 10.42 5.33 13.32
N ALA A 91 9.56 6.21 13.84
CA ALA A 91 9.30 7.53 13.27
C ALA A 91 10.58 8.33 12.95
N ALA A 92 11.55 8.34 13.87
CA ALA A 92 12.83 9.05 13.65
C ALA A 92 13.67 8.42 12.53
N ARG A 93 13.64 7.08 12.39
CA ARG A 93 14.38 6.34 11.35
C ARG A 93 13.79 6.60 9.97
N HIS A 94 12.46 6.58 9.86
CA HIS A 94 11.76 6.94 8.62
C HIS A 94 12.00 8.41 8.23
N THR A 95 11.93 9.34 9.21
CA THR A 95 12.22 10.76 8.95
C THR A 95 13.62 10.94 8.37
N LYS A 96 14.61 10.26 8.93
CA LYS A 96 16.00 10.32 8.42
C LYS A 96 16.09 9.82 6.99
N LEU A 97 15.46 8.68 6.67
CA LEU A 97 15.45 8.13 5.31
C LEU A 97 14.85 9.12 4.30
N LEU A 98 13.70 9.71 4.61
CA LEU A 98 13.02 10.67 3.71
C LEU A 98 13.73 12.02 3.59
N GLN A 99 14.63 12.37 4.51
CA GLN A 99 15.50 13.54 4.39
C GLN A 99 16.73 13.29 3.50
N GLU A 100 17.17 12.03 3.40
CA GLU A 100 18.33 11.63 2.61
C GLU A 100 17.95 11.28 1.15
N TYR A 101 16.74 10.77 0.92
CA TYR A 101 16.26 10.31 -0.39
C TYR A 101 14.93 10.96 -0.76
N PHE A 102 14.85 11.52 -1.97
CA PHE A 102 13.69 12.30 -2.44
C PHE A 102 12.76 11.45 -3.30
N PHE A 103 11.87 10.72 -2.66
CA PHE A 103 10.88 9.89 -3.33
C PHE A 103 9.80 10.73 -4.04
N ASP A 104 9.25 10.21 -5.12
CA ASP A 104 8.05 10.73 -5.77
C ASP A 104 6.80 10.45 -4.94
N PHE A 105 6.77 9.27 -4.28
CA PHE A 105 5.60 8.74 -3.57
C PHE A 105 6.02 7.89 -2.37
N VAL A 106 5.31 8.07 -1.25
CA VAL A 106 5.53 7.32 -0.02
C VAL A 106 4.23 6.73 0.47
N ILE A 107 4.15 5.41 0.55
CA ILE A 107 3.08 4.67 1.20
C ILE A 107 3.49 4.41 2.64
N GLY A 108 2.59 4.66 3.59
CA GLY A 108 2.72 4.19 4.96
C GLY A 108 1.81 3.00 5.19
N SER A 109 2.33 1.88 5.68
CA SER A 109 1.58 0.63 5.84
C SER A 109 1.79 0.00 7.21
N SER A 110 0.82 -0.78 7.69
CA SER A 110 0.93 -1.58 8.90
C SER A 110 1.14 -3.05 8.54
N HIS A 111 2.40 -3.51 8.54
CA HIS A 111 2.75 -4.92 8.35
C HIS A 111 3.06 -5.60 9.68
N VAL A 112 3.55 -4.85 10.65
CA VAL A 112 3.90 -5.36 11.98
C VAL A 112 3.07 -4.64 13.04
N VAL A 113 2.35 -5.42 13.85
CA VAL A 113 1.50 -4.95 14.94
C VAL A 113 2.08 -5.45 16.25
N HIS A 114 2.62 -4.55 17.07
CA HIS A 114 3.25 -4.86 18.35
C HIS A 114 4.24 -6.04 18.28
N GLY A 115 5.13 -6.01 17.26
CA GLY A 115 6.15 -7.02 17.02
C GLY A 115 5.64 -8.33 16.40
N ARG A 116 4.42 -8.38 15.89
CA ARG A 116 3.82 -9.56 15.23
C ARG A 116 3.26 -9.18 13.86
N ASP A 117 3.49 -10.03 12.87
CA ASP A 117 2.92 -9.84 11.53
C ASP A 117 1.61 -10.62 11.38
N PRO A 118 0.50 -9.95 10.98
CA PRO A 118 -0.77 -10.59 10.66
C PRO A 118 -0.71 -11.67 9.57
N TYR A 119 0.33 -11.70 8.75
CA TYR A 119 0.57 -12.75 7.78
C TYR A 119 0.67 -14.13 8.43
N TYR A 120 1.23 -14.23 9.66
CA TYR A 120 1.44 -15.48 10.35
C TYR A 120 0.25 -15.85 11.24
N ALA A 121 -0.12 -17.14 11.25
CA ALA A 121 -1.20 -17.66 12.09
C ALA A 121 -1.02 -17.36 13.58
N SER A 122 0.24 -17.25 14.05
CA SER A 122 0.57 -16.90 15.43
C SER A 122 0.06 -15.51 15.85
N TYR A 123 -0.20 -14.62 14.91
CA TYR A 123 -0.83 -13.32 15.21
C TYR A 123 -2.23 -13.49 15.82
N TYR A 124 -2.95 -14.54 15.44
CA TYR A 124 -4.33 -14.79 15.85
C TYR A 124 -4.44 -15.74 17.07
N GLU A 125 -3.33 -16.31 17.53
CA GLU A 125 -3.33 -17.26 18.65
C GLU A 125 -3.75 -16.62 19.97
N GLY A 126 -4.57 -17.32 20.75
CA GLY A 126 -4.99 -16.91 22.09
C GLY A 126 -6.03 -15.80 22.13
N ARG A 127 -6.60 -15.39 20.98
CA ARG A 127 -7.63 -14.36 20.87
C ARG A 127 -8.62 -14.65 19.74
N THR A 128 -9.73 -13.97 19.75
CA THR A 128 -10.69 -14.05 18.64
C THR A 128 -10.17 -13.26 17.44
N GLU A 129 -10.62 -13.64 16.25
CA GLU A 129 -10.32 -12.91 15.01
C GLU A 129 -10.78 -11.43 15.10
N ALA A 130 -11.92 -11.18 15.77
CA ALA A 130 -12.42 -9.83 15.96
C ALA A 130 -11.49 -8.97 16.81
N GLU A 131 -10.91 -9.52 17.88
CA GLU A 131 -9.92 -8.83 18.71
C GLU A 131 -8.62 -8.57 17.93
N ALA A 132 -8.19 -9.53 17.10
CA ALA A 132 -7.02 -9.37 16.25
C ALA A 132 -7.19 -8.26 15.21
N TYR A 133 -8.37 -8.18 14.58
CA TYR A 133 -8.68 -7.11 13.62
C TYR A 133 -8.78 -5.74 14.29
N GLN A 134 -9.41 -5.69 15.48
CA GLN A 134 -9.50 -4.45 16.26
C GLN A 134 -8.11 -3.91 16.61
N GLU A 135 -7.21 -4.75 17.14
CA GLU A 135 -5.83 -4.38 17.46
C GLU A 135 -5.07 -3.90 16.22
N TYR A 136 -5.29 -4.52 15.06
CA TYR A 136 -4.69 -4.08 13.81
C TYR A 136 -5.12 -2.65 13.46
N PHE A 137 -6.42 -2.34 13.51
CA PHE A 137 -6.91 -0.98 13.24
C PHE A 137 -6.42 0.03 14.29
N GLU A 138 -6.31 -0.36 15.55
CA GLU A 138 -5.74 0.49 16.61
C GLU A 138 -4.28 0.83 16.30
N SER A 139 -3.49 -0.13 15.82
CA SER A 139 -2.09 0.09 15.43
C SER A 139 -1.94 1.11 14.28
N ILE A 140 -2.90 1.18 13.37
CA ILE A 140 -2.92 2.22 12.32
C ILE A 140 -3.00 3.62 12.95
N LEU A 141 -3.89 3.82 13.93
CA LEU A 141 -3.98 5.10 14.65
C LEU A 141 -2.70 5.45 15.43
N GLU A 142 -2.05 4.46 16.04
CA GLU A 142 -0.78 4.66 16.73
C GLU A 142 0.30 5.11 15.73
N ASN A 143 0.35 4.47 14.57
CA ASN A 143 1.28 4.81 13.49
C ASN A 143 1.06 6.23 12.97
N ILE A 144 -0.18 6.60 12.62
CA ILE A 144 -0.54 7.94 12.13
C ILE A 144 -0.19 9.03 13.16
N LYS A 145 -0.40 8.77 14.45
CA LYS A 145 -0.04 9.71 15.53
C LYS A 145 1.46 9.90 15.66
N SER A 146 2.24 8.87 15.38
CA SER A 146 3.69 8.86 15.58
C SER A 146 4.46 9.36 14.37
N PHE A 147 3.96 9.10 13.15
CA PHE A 147 4.62 9.46 11.90
C PHE A 147 3.61 9.86 10.84
N GLN A 148 3.83 11.00 10.17
CA GLN A 148 2.89 11.59 9.23
C GLN A 148 3.52 11.95 7.88
N ASP A 149 4.80 11.66 7.66
CA ASP A 149 5.49 11.99 6.41
C ASP A 149 5.36 10.89 5.36
N PHE A 150 4.14 10.45 5.11
CA PHE A 150 3.73 9.62 3.98
C PHE A 150 2.65 10.35 3.17
N ASP A 151 2.29 9.85 1.99
CA ASP A 151 1.27 10.46 1.12
C ASP A 151 -0.08 9.78 1.23
N VAL A 152 -0.09 8.45 1.28
CA VAL A 152 -1.28 7.64 1.49
C VAL A 152 -1.03 6.53 2.50
N TYR A 153 -2.10 6.05 3.13
CA TYR A 153 -2.05 4.82 3.92
C TYR A 153 -2.41 3.63 3.03
N GLY A 154 -1.51 2.65 2.95
CA GLY A 154 -1.67 1.44 2.15
C GLY A 154 -2.76 0.53 2.70
N HIS A 155 -3.41 -0.21 1.84
CA HIS A 155 -4.31 -1.35 2.10
C HIS A 155 -4.89 -1.45 3.54
N ILE A 156 -5.62 -0.44 4.00
CA ILE A 156 -6.07 -0.22 5.40
C ILE A 156 -6.62 -1.48 6.11
N ASP A 157 -7.31 -2.35 5.39
CA ASP A 157 -7.85 -3.61 5.94
C ASP A 157 -7.01 -4.85 5.59
N TYR A 158 -5.69 -4.69 5.44
CA TYR A 158 -4.71 -5.73 5.10
C TYR A 158 -4.86 -7.00 5.96
N VAL A 159 -5.10 -6.86 7.26
CA VAL A 159 -5.28 -7.98 8.20
C VAL A 159 -6.34 -8.98 7.75
N VAL A 160 -7.33 -8.54 6.97
CA VAL A 160 -8.41 -9.40 6.47
C VAL A 160 -7.93 -10.43 5.44
N ARG A 161 -6.79 -10.16 4.75
CA ARG A 161 -6.18 -11.12 3.82
C ARG A 161 -5.79 -12.44 4.49
N TYR A 162 -5.39 -12.38 5.76
CA TYR A 162 -4.70 -13.45 6.48
C TYR A 162 -5.47 -13.99 7.68
N GLY A 163 -6.57 -13.35 8.07
CA GLY A 163 -7.43 -13.84 9.13
C GLY A 163 -7.95 -15.25 8.86
N PRO A 164 -8.16 -16.06 9.91
CA PRO A 164 -8.59 -17.46 9.79
C PRO A 164 -9.84 -17.67 8.92
N ASN A 165 -10.77 -16.72 8.96
CA ASN A 165 -12.00 -16.72 8.16
C ASN A 165 -12.02 -15.60 7.12
N LYS A 166 -10.92 -14.88 6.96
CA LYS A 166 -10.81 -13.72 6.06
C LYS A 166 -11.98 -12.74 6.26
N ASN A 167 -12.69 -12.40 5.18
CA ASN A 167 -13.82 -11.49 5.20
C ASN A 167 -15.18 -12.15 5.52
N ALA A 168 -15.23 -13.46 5.84
CA ALA A 168 -16.50 -14.14 6.11
C ALA A 168 -17.29 -13.53 7.29
N PHE A 169 -16.59 -13.01 8.29
CA PHE A 169 -17.17 -12.34 9.45
C PHE A 169 -16.72 -10.87 9.60
N TYR A 170 -16.04 -10.35 8.58
CA TYR A 170 -15.60 -8.97 8.52
C TYR A 170 -16.67 -8.10 7.85
N SER A 171 -16.85 -6.88 8.36
CA SER A 171 -17.55 -5.80 7.68
C SER A 171 -17.09 -4.47 8.26
N TYR A 172 -17.11 -3.40 7.47
CA TYR A 172 -16.86 -2.05 7.93
C TYR A 172 -17.69 -1.69 9.18
N GLN A 173 -18.99 -2.07 9.22
CA GLN A 173 -19.90 -1.75 10.31
C GLN A 173 -19.45 -2.29 11.67
N LYS A 174 -18.72 -3.41 11.70
CA LYS A 174 -18.19 -3.97 12.96
C LYS A 174 -17.08 -3.14 13.58
N TYR A 175 -16.35 -2.41 12.76
CA TYR A 175 -15.16 -1.64 13.14
C TYR A 175 -15.31 -0.16 12.80
N MET A 176 -16.56 0.31 12.56
CA MET A 176 -16.77 1.62 11.97
C MET A 176 -16.25 2.76 12.86
N ASP A 177 -16.30 2.64 14.18
CA ASP A 177 -15.83 3.69 15.06
C ASP A 177 -14.32 3.92 14.90
N ILE A 178 -13.54 2.86 14.88
CA ILE A 178 -12.07 2.94 14.70
C ILE A 178 -11.70 3.30 13.27
N ILE A 179 -12.37 2.72 12.28
CA ILE A 179 -12.11 3.01 10.86
C ILE A 179 -12.46 4.47 10.53
N ASP A 180 -13.61 4.96 11.00
CA ASP A 180 -13.99 6.37 10.83
C ASP A 180 -12.96 7.32 11.46
N GLU A 181 -12.40 6.96 12.61
CA GLU A 181 -11.34 7.75 13.26
C GLU A 181 -10.06 7.77 12.40
N ILE A 182 -9.64 6.61 11.86
CA ILE A 182 -8.52 6.52 10.93
C ILE A 182 -8.75 7.44 9.73
N LEU A 183 -9.89 7.30 9.06
CA LEU A 183 -10.22 8.07 7.87
C LEU A 183 -10.25 9.58 8.14
N LYS A 184 -10.87 10.00 9.26
CA LYS A 184 -10.91 11.41 9.68
C LYS A 184 -9.52 11.97 9.97
N GLN A 185 -8.64 11.19 10.60
CA GLN A 185 -7.27 11.63 10.85
C GLN A 185 -6.49 11.78 9.54
N LEU A 186 -6.56 10.80 8.62
CA LEU A 186 -5.91 10.91 7.32
C LEU A 186 -6.40 12.13 6.53
N ILE A 187 -7.71 12.32 6.44
CA ILE A 187 -8.31 13.50 5.77
C ILE A 187 -7.85 14.81 6.42
N GLY A 188 -7.88 14.88 7.76
CA GLY A 188 -7.46 16.06 8.51
C GLY A 188 -5.97 16.41 8.32
N LEU A 189 -5.14 15.43 8.03
CA LEU A 189 -3.72 15.59 7.73
C LEU A 189 -3.45 15.84 6.22
N GLY A 190 -4.48 15.85 5.37
CA GLY A 190 -4.33 15.95 3.91
C GLY A 190 -3.71 14.71 3.28
N LYS A 191 -3.84 13.55 3.93
CA LYS A 191 -3.34 12.26 3.43
C LYS A 191 -4.44 11.47 2.75
N GLY A 192 -4.02 10.63 1.78
CA GLY A 192 -4.93 9.76 1.07
C GLY A 192 -4.97 8.34 1.62
N ILE A 193 -5.73 7.52 0.90
CA ILE A 193 -5.76 6.07 1.06
C ILE A 193 -5.43 5.39 -0.27
N GLU A 194 -5.02 4.16 -0.20
CA GLU A 194 -4.82 3.32 -1.38
C GLU A 194 -6.07 2.51 -1.69
N VAL A 195 -6.30 2.23 -2.97
CA VAL A 195 -7.19 1.17 -3.48
C VAL A 195 -6.29 0.05 -4.02
N ASN A 196 -6.09 -0.99 -3.23
CA ASN A 196 -5.17 -2.07 -3.51
C ASN A 196 -5.92 -3.29 -4.04
N THR A 197 -5.68 -3.65 -5.30
CA THR A 197 -6.41 -4.74 -5.97
C THR A 197 -5.92 -6.14 -5.58
N ALA A 198 -4.82 -6.26 -4.81
CA ALA A 198 -4.39 -7.57 -4.31
C ALA A 198 -5.47 -8.28 -3.48
N GLY A 199 -6.43 -7.55 -2.88
CA GLY A 199 -7.57 -8.16 -2.21
C GLY A 199 -8.30 -9.19 -3.07
N PHE A 200 -8.44 -8.95 -4.37
CA PHE A 200 -9.01 -9.92 -5.31
C PHE A 200 -8.11 -11.15 -5.46
N LYS A 201 -6.79 -10.96 -5.60
CA LYS A 201 -5.79 -12.04 -5.68
C LYS A 201 -5.81 -12.93 -4.43
N TYR A 202 -6.03 -12.33 -3.27
CA TYR A 202 -6.17 -13.04 -1.99
C TYR A 202 -7.55 -13.70 -1.79
N GLY A 203 -8.47 -13.53 -2.74
CA GLY A 203 -9.79 -14.18 -2.74
C GLY A 203 -10.82 -13.52 -1.86
N LEU A 204 -10.64 -12.23 -1.54
CA LEU A 204 -11.61 -11.46 -0.75
C LEU A 204 -12.83 -11.05 -1.57
N GLY A 205 -12.71 -10.97 -2.91
CA GLY A 205 -13.77 -10.50 -3.79
C GLY A 205 -13.96 -8.98 -3.81
N HIS A 206 -13.06 -8.26 -3.13
CA HIS A 206 -13.02 -6.79 -3.06
C HIS A 206 -11.55 -6.30 -2.98
N PRO A 207 -11.25 -5.00 -3.24
CA PRO A 207 -9.93 -4.45 -3.00
C PRO A 207 -9.66 -4.29 -1.50
N ASN A 208 -8.44 -3.89 -1.13
CA ASN A 208 -8.12 -3.37 0.20
C ASN A 208 -7.90 -1.85 0.13
N PRO A 209 -8.70 -1.06 0.89
CA PRO A 209 -9.83 -1.51 1.69
C PRO A 209 -11.06 -1.86 0.86
N CYS A 210 -12.02 -2.54 1.52
CA CYS A 210 -13.31 -2.88 0.90
C CYS A 210 -14.11 -1.63 0.50
N GLU A 211 -15.07 -1.80 -0.44
CA GLU A 211 -15.82 -0.70 -1.03
C GLU A 211 -16.60 0.13 0.01
N ASP A 212 -17.08 -0.48 1.10
CA ASP A 212 -17.78 0.26 2.17
C ASP A 212 -16.85 1.31 2.82
N ILE A 213 -15.57 0.99 2.99
CA ILE A 213 -14.57 1.94 3.53
C ILE A 213 -14.25 3.02 2.49
N LEU A 214 -14.08 2.66 1.21
CA LEU A 214 -13.84 3.63 0.13
C LEU A 214 -14.99 4.63 0.03
N LYS A 215 -16.21 4.15 0.05
CA LYS A 215 -17.42 4.98 0.04
C LYS A 215 -17.46 5.89 1.27
N ARG A 216 -17.17 5.32 2.45
CA ARG A 216 -17.15 6.10 3.69
C ARG A 216 -16.08 7.18 3.68
N TYR A 217 -14.89 6.89 3.15
CA TYR A 217 -13.82 7.87 2.98
C TYR A 217 -14.29 9.05 2.11
N HIS A 218 -14.94 8.77 0.99
CA HIS A 218 -15.52 9.80 0.13
C HIS A 218 -16.62 10.61 0.83
N GLU A 219 -17.54 9.95 1.56
CA GLU A 219 -18.60 10.61 2.36
C GLU A 219 -18.04 11.55 3.42
N LEU A 220 -16.89 11.23 4.00
CA LEU A 220 -16.19 12.07 4.98
C LEU A 220 -15.40 13.24 4.34
N GLY A 221 -15.40 13.33 3.01
CA GLY A 221 -14.70 14.39 2.25
C GLY A 221 -13.29 14.01 1.81
N GLY A 222 -12.92 12.72 1.84
CA GLY A 222 -11.66 12.24 1.30
C GLY A 222 -11.68 12.22 -0.22
N GLU A 223 -10.63 12.73 -0.85
CA GLU A 223 -10.52 12.86 -2.32
C GLU A 223 -9.28 12.16 -2.88
N ILE A 224 -8.24 11.94 -2.06
CA ILE A 224 -6.96 11.38 -2.48
C ILE A 224 -7.03 9.86 -2.40
N VAL A 225 -7.13 9.19 -3.56
CA VAL A 225 -7.09 7.73 -3.66
C VAL A 225 -6.07 7.32 -4.72
N THR A 226 -5.09 6.50 -4.35
CA THR A 226 -4.13 5.90 -5.29
C THR A 226 -4.55 4.49 -5.68
N LEU A 227 -3.99 3.96 -6.76
CA LEU A 227 -4.30 2.63 -7.29
C LEU A 227 -3.05 1.77 -7.26
N GLY A 228 -3.12 0.62 -6.62
CA GLY A 228 -2.01 -0.32 -6.54
C GLY A 228 -2.44 -1.77 -6.74
N ALA A 229 -1.62 -2.54 -7.45
CA ALA A 229 -1.80 -3.99 -7.55
C ALA A 229 -1.02 -4.77 -6.49
N ASP A 230 -0.06 -4.12 -5.82
CA ASP A 230 0.82 -4.75 -4.84
C ASP A 230 1.49 -5.99 -5.46
N ALA A 231 2.03 -5.74 -6.67
CA ALA A 231 2.54 -6.79 -7.54
C ALA A 231 3.98 -7.17 -7.15
N HIS A 232 4.19 -8.46 -6.87
CA HIS A 232 5.50 -9.06 -6.60
C HIS A 232 5.98 -9.96 -7.76
N GLN A 233 5.19 -10.03 -8.82
CA GLN A 233 5.47 -10.80 -10.03
C GLN A 233 4.92 -10.07 -11.25
N PRO A 234 5.54 -10.20 -12.43
CA PRO A 234 5.09 -9.53 -13.65
C PRO A 234 3.62 -9.79 -14.02
N GLU A 235 3.12 -10.98 -13.74
CA GLU A 235 1.74 -11.40 -14.01
C GLU A 235 0.73 -10.60 -13.19
N HIS A 236 1.15 -10.14 -12.00
CA HIS A 236 0.31 -9.42 -11.05
C HIS A 236 0.28 -7.90 -11.26
N VAL A 237 1.14 -7.33 -12.12
CA VAL A 237 1.10 -5.90 -12.46
C VAL A 237 -0.30 -5.53 -12.96
N ALA A 238 -0.89 -4.48 -12.41
CA ALA A 238 -2.26 -4.05 -12.69
C ALA A 238 -3.30 -5.18 -12.60
N TYR A 239 -3.17 -6.04 -11.59
CA TYR A 239 -4.10 -7.16 -11.37
C TYR A 239 -5.52 -6.65 -11.16
N ASP A 240 -6.48 -7.13 -11.97
CA ASP A 240 -7.90 -6.77 -11.89
C ASP A 240 -8.21 -5.25 -11.99
N PHE A 241 -7.33 -4.44 -12.60
CA PHE A 241 -7.54 -3.00 -12.80
C PHE A 241 -8.74 -2.67 -13.69
N ASP A 242 -9.19 -3.60 -14.50
CA ASP A 242 -10.42 -3.48 -15.28
C ASP A 242 -11.68 -3.30 -14.43
N LYS A 243 -11.65 -3.73 -13.16
CA LYS A 243 -12.75 -3.56 -12.18
C LYS A 243 -12.79 -2.15 -11.56
N LEU A 244 -11.65 -1.45 -11.53
CA LEU A 244 -11.50 -0.18 -10.82
C LEU A 244 -12.49 0.91 -11.26
N PRO A 245 -12.79 1.13 -12.55
CA PRO A 245 -13.74 2.17 -12.95
C PRO A 245 -15.11 1.99 -12.32
N GLN A 246 -15.61 0.77 -12.31
CA GLN A 246 -16.91 0.46 -11.72
C GLN A 246 -16.91 0.67 -10.21
N ILE A 247 -15.87 0.18 -9.52
CA ILE A 247 -15.73 0.28 -8.05
C ILE A 247 -15.62 1.74 -7.63
N LEU A 248 -14.70 2.49 -8.23
CA LEU A 248 -14.44 3.89 -7.85
C LEU A 248 -15.67 4.76 -8.11
N ASN A 249 -16.32 4.61 -9.28
CA ASN A 249 -17.56 5.34 -9.58
C ASN A 249 -18.68 5.00 -8.60
N ALA A 250 -18.85 3.72 -8.22
CA ALA A 250 -19.83 3.30 -7.24
C ALA A 250 -19.56 3.86 -5.82
N CYS A 251 -18.28 4.13 -5.50
CA CYS A 251 -17.86 4.77 -4.25
C CYS A 251 -17.90 6.31 -4.30
N GLY A 252 -18.22 6.92 -5.46
CA GLY A 252 -18.37 8.37 -5.61
C GLY A 252 -17.16 9.08 -6.23
N PHE A 253 -16.08 8.37 -6.56
CA PHE A 253 -14.88 8.96 -7.14
C PHE A 253 -15.01 9.15 -8.66
N SER A 254 -14.57 10.30 -9.16
CA SER A 254 -14.40 10.59 -10.58
C SER A 254 -12.94 10.68 -11.02
N TYR A 255 -12.05 10.69 -10.05
CA TYR A 255 -10.60 10.80 -10.21
C TYR A 255 -9.90 9.84 -9.27
N TYR A 256 -8.70 9.42 -9.66
CA TYR A 256 -7.71 8.83 -8.76
C TYR A 256 -6.46 9.70 -8.75
N THR A 257 -5.51 9.43 -7.86
CA THR A 257 -4.35 10.28 -7.62
C THR A 257 -3.06 9.55 -7.98
N VAL A 258 -2.15 10.28 -8.60
CA VAL A 258 -0.76 9.88 -8.81
C VAL A 258 0.12 10.92 -8.13
N PHE A 259 1.10 10.49 -7.36
CA PHE A 259 2.06 11.40 -6.73
C PHE A 259 3.32 11.50 -7.57
N LYS A 260 3.82 12.74 -7.77
CA LYS A 260 5.13 13.04 -8.36
C LYS A 260 5.81 14.10 -7.52
N ASN A 261 7.03 13.84 -7.08
CA ASN A 261 7.75 14.69 -6.14
C ASN A 261 6.88 15.04 -4.91
N ARG A 262 6.16 14.05 -4.36
CA ARG A 262 5.23 14.16 -3.22
C ARG A 262 4.03 15.11 -3.47
N LYS A 263 3.72 15.43 -4.73
CA LYS A 263 2.58 16.26 -5.11
C LYS A 263 1.51 15.44 -5.79
N ALA A 264 0.27 15.57 -5.29
CA ALA A 264 -0.88 14.89 -5.82
C ALA A 264 -1.30 15.46 -7.19
N GLU A 265 -1.39 14.60 -8.20
CA GLU A 265 -1.97 14.87 -9.51
C GLU A 265 -3.25 14.05 -9.68
N PHE A 266 -4.37 14.69 -9.93
CA PHE A 266 -5.66 14.03 -10.12
C PHE A 266 -5.85 13.59 -11.57
N VAL A 267 -6.12 12.30 -11.77
CA VAL A 267 -6.30 11.66 -13.08
C VAL A 267 -7.73 11.17 -13.21
N SER A 268 -8.43 11.58 -14.28
CA SER A 268 -9.83 11.19 -14.52
C SER A 268 -9.98 9.68 -14.72
N ILE A 269 -10.95 9.10 -14.06
CA ILE A 269 -11.42 7.73 -14.30
C ILE A 269 -12.26 7.77 -15.58
N LYS A 270 -11.76 7.12 -16.64
CA LYS A 270 -12.47 7.06 -17.96
C LYS A 270 -13.02 5.68 -18.19
#